data_bc05556baa0e042709e4ce2ec1fd9bca
#
_entry.id   bc05556baa0e042709e4ce2ec1fd9bca
#
_cell.length_a   1.000
_cell.length_b   1.000
_cell.length_c   1.000
_cell.angle_alpha   90.00
_cell.angle_beta   90.00
_cell.angle_gamma   90.00
#
_symmetry.space_group_name_H-M   'P 1'
#
loop_
_entity.id
_entity.type
_entity.pdbx_description
1 polymer ?
#
loop_
_entity_poly.entity_id
_entity_poly.type
_entity_poly.pdbx_seq_one_letter_code
_entity_poly.pdbx_strand_id
1 'polypeptide(L)'
;MAGLPASGKSTLCRSLAARLSGTVLDKDKLRSALFEERDIEYSTAQDDLCVGILLEAAAFILEEDSSRFVFLDGRPFSRTYQIESVLKVAAELKQEWRILQCVCKEETARKRLSEHQASGEHPAANRNYELYERVKQQFEEIKLPKVIIDTDQPLDACVELGLKAISRNS
;
A
#
# COMPACT_ATOMS: atom_id res chain seq x y z
N MET A 1 -1.14 2.59 -2.58
CA MET A 1 -1.87 2.74 -1.29
C MET A 1 -0.90 3.29 -0.25
N ALA A 2 -1.15 4.48 0.30
CA ALA A 2 -0.30 5.12 1.32
C ALA A 2 -0.99 5.18 2.69
N GLY A 3 -0.23 5.34 3.78
CA GLY A 3 -0.76 5.49 5.14
C GLY A 3 -0.05 4.61 6.17
N LEU A 4 -0.29 4.88 7.45
CA LEU A 4 0.35 4.20 8.58
C LEU A 4 0.02 2.69 8.66
N PRO A 5 0.81 1.88 9.36
CA PRO A 5 0.42 0.50 9.69
C PRO A 5 -1.00 0.46 10.28
N ALA A 6 -1.77 -0.57 9.97
CA ALA A 6 -3.16 -0.77 10.39
C ALA A 6 -4.17 0.32 9.97
N SER A 7 -3.81 1.25 9.08
CA SER A 7 -4.74 2.25 8.54
C SER A 7 -5.74 1.70 7.50
N GLY A 8 -5.93 0.39 7.37
CA GLY A 8 -6.93 -0.21 6.48
C GLY A 8 -6.55 -0.30 4.99
N LYS A 9 -5.32 0.06 4.61
CA LYS A 9 -4.83 0.04 3.21
C LYS A 9 -5.12 -1.25 2.46
N SER A 10 -4.71 -2.37 3.02
CA SER A 10 -4.80 -3.68 2.34
C SER A 10 -6.24 -4.16 2.18
N THR A 11 -7.11 -3.84 3.11
CA THR A 11 -8.54 -4.14 3.00
C THR A 11 -9.17 -3.32 1.88
N LEU A 12 -8.95 -2.01 1.87
CA LEU A 12 -9.44 -1.13 0.82
C LEU A 12 -8.84 -1.50 -0.55
N CYS A 13 -7.55 -1.76 -0.60
CA CYS A 13 -6.83 -2.17 -1.81
C CYS A 13 -7.47 -3.40 -2.46
N ARG A 14 -7.69 -4.46 -1.68
CA ARG A 14 -8.33 -5.70 -2.18
C ARG A 14 -9.76 -5.45 -2.65
N SER A 15 -10.53 -4.63 -1.94
CA SER A 15 -11.91 -4.30 -2.32
C SER A 15 -11.97 -3.50 -3.61
N LEU A 16 -11.09 -2.52 -3.81
CA LEU A 16 -10.98 -1.75 -5.06
C LEU A 16 -10.54 -2.65 -6.22
N ALA A 17 -9.51 -3.46 -6.00
CA ALA A 17 -9.01 -4.38 -7.02
C ALA A 17 -10.10 -5.37 -7.48
N ALA A 18 -10.89 -5.90 -6.56
CA ALA A 18 -12.01 -6.79 -6.90
C ALA A 18 -13.08 -6.09 -7.76
N ARG A 19 -13.37 -4.79 -7.49
CA ARG A 19 -14.36 -4.01 -8.27
C ARG A 19 -13.85 -3.62 -9.66
N LEU A 20 -12.53 -3.45 -9.82
CA LEU A 20 -11.90 -2.98 -11.07
C LEU A 20 -11.20 -4.10 -11.84
N SER A 21 -11.34 -5.36 -11.41
CA SER A 21 -10.57 -6.50 -11.94
C SER A 21 -9.05 -6.21 -11.96
N GLY A 22 -8.59 -5.46 -10.95
CA GLY A 22 -7.20 -5.00 -10.85
C GLY A 22 -6.27 -6.02 -10.20
N THR A 23 -4.98 -5.86 -10.44
CA THR A 23 -3.92 -6.68 -9.83
C THR A 23 -3.39 -6.01 -8.56
N VAL A 24 -3.32 -6.75 -7.46
CA VAL A 24 -2.68 -6.28 -6.22
C VAL A 24 -1.28 -6.86 -6.13
N LEU A 25 -0.29 -5.99 -6.13
CA LEU A 25 1.11 -6.31 -5.88
C LEU A 25 1.44 -5.95 -4.44
N ASP A 26 1.59 -6.98 -3.59
CA ASP A 26 1.74 -6.86 -2.15
C ASP A 26 3.20 -7.15 -1.74
N LYS A 27 3.88 -6.14 -1.20
CA LYS A 27 5.29 -6.22 -0.78
C LYS A 27 5.51 -7.28 0.30
N ASP A 28 4.61 -7.41 1.26
CA ASP A 28 4.81 -8.32 2.38
C ASP A 28 4.63 -9.78 1.93
N LYS A 29 3.71 -10.04 1.00
CA LYS A 29 3.57 -11.36 0.36
C LYS A 29 4.80 -11.69 -0.49
N LEU A 30 5.28 -10.73 -1.27
CA LEU A 30 6.47 -10.94 -2.09
C LEU A 30 7.68 -11.25 -1.21
N ARG A 31 7.89 -10.49 -0.11
CA ARG A 31 8.96 -10.78 0.85
C ARG A 31 8.90 -12.20 1.36
N SER A 32 7.73 -12.65 1.82
CA SER A 32 7.56 -14.01 2.34
C SER A 32 7.74 -15.11 1.28
N ALA A 33 7.60 -14.77 0.00
CA ALA A 33 7.85 -15.71 -1.11
C ALA A 33 9.32 -15.74 -1.54
N LEU A 34 10.07 -14.65 -1.36
CA LEU A 34 11.47 -14.54 -1.79
C LEU A 34 12.46 -15.00 -0.73
N PHE A 35 12.13 -14.80 0.56
CA PHE A 35 13.05 -15.02 1.66
C PHE A 35 12.54 -16.12 2.58
N GLU A 36 13.45 -16.97 3.04
CA GLU A 36 13.17 -17.85 4.18
C GLU A 36 13.02 -17.01 5.46
N GLU A 37 12.30 -17.52 6.45
CA GLU A 37 12.00 -16.80 7.71
C GLU A 37 13.27 -16.23 8.38
N ARG A 38 14.37 -16.97 8.36
CA ARG A 38 15.67 -16.56 8.92
C ARG A 38 16.32 -15.38 8.18
N ASP A 39 15.92 -15.12 6.93
CA ASP A 39 16.50 -14.09 6.06
C ASP A 39 15.61 -12.84 6.00
N ILE A 40 14.47 -12.85 6.71
CA ILE A 40 13.56 -11.70 6.78
C ILE A 40 14.06 -10.69 7.81
N GLU A 41 14.48 -9.51 7.35
CA GLU A 41 15.02 -8.44 8.20
C GLU A 41 14.04 -7.32 8.52
N TYR A 42 13.00 -7.12 7.71
CA TYR A 42 12.13 -5.94 7.74
C TYR A 42 12.88 -4.61 7.68
N SER A 43 14.07 -4.60 7.07
CA SER A 43 14.87 -3.40 6.85
C SER A 43 14.32 -2.56 5.69
N THR A 44 14.70 -1.27 5.66
CA THR A 44 14.36 -0.39 4.54
C THR A 44 14.96 -0.92 3.23
N ALA A 45 16.19 -1.47 3.27
CA ALA A 45 16.83 -2.03 2.09
C ALA A 45 16.08 -3.23 1.53
N GLN A 46 15.60 -4.14 2.39
CA GLN A 46 14.80 -5.28 1.95
C GLN A 46 13.41 -4.84 1.45
N ASP A 47 12.81 -3.80 2.07
CA ASP A 47 11.60 -3.18 1.58
C ASP A 47 11.78 -2.58 0.19
N ASP A 48 12.89 -1.86 -0.04
CA ASP A 48 13.19 -1.22 -1.32
C ASP A 48 13.43 -2.26 -2.42
N LEU A 49 14.15 -3.35 -2.10
CA LEU A 49 14.33 -4.47 -3.01
C LEU A 49 12.98 -5.09 -3.42
N CYS A 50 12.12 -5.42 -2.45
CA CYS A 50 10.82 -6.00 -2.75
C CYS A 50 9.96 -5.05 -3.59
N VAL A 51 9.93 -3.75 -3.28
CA VAL A 51 9.18 -2.77 -4.06
C VAL A 51 9.75 -2.63 -5.47
N GLY A 52 11.08 -2.66 -5.64
CA GLY A 52 11.73 -2.67 -6.96
C GLY A 52 11.21 -3.81 -7.84
N ILE A 53 11.17 -5.03 -7.31
CA ILE A 53 10.64 -6.21 -8.02
C ILE A 53 9.13 -6.04 -8.33
N LEU A 54 8.34 -5.46 -7.40
CA LEU A 54 6.93 -5.18 -7.68
C LEU A 54 6.75 -4.15 -8.79
N LEU A 55 7.64 -3.17 -8.89
CA LEU A 55 7.60 -2.16 -9.96
C LEU A 55 7.95 -2.77 -11.31
N GLU A 56 8.91 -3.69 -11.38
CA GLU A 56 9.21 -4.46 -12.61
C GLU A 56 8.01 -5.32 -13.02
N ALA A 57 7.37 -6.00 -12.05
CA ALA A 57 6.15 -6.76 -12.34
C ALA A 57 4.99 -5.86 -12.78
N ALA A 58 4.85 -4.68 -12.20
CA ALA A 58 3.85 -3.69 -12.63
C ALA A 58 4.11 -3.22 -14.06
N ALA A 59 5.38 -2.95 -14.41
CA ALA A 59 5.76 -2.56 -15.76
C ALA A 59 5.39 -3.66 -16.77
N PHE A 60 5.79 -4.89 -16.50
CA PHE A 60 5.44 -6.03 -17.36
C PHE A 60 3.92 -6.15 -17.59
N ILE A 61 3.11 -6.04 -16.53
CA ILE A 61 1.65 -6.14 -16.62
C ILE A 61 1.06 -5.01 -17.49
N LEU A 62 1.56 -3.79 -17.31
CA LEU A 62 1.03 -2.60 -17.98
C LEU A 62 1.56 -2.44 -19.42
N GLU A 63 2.70 -3.01 -19.75
CA GLU A 63 3.20 -3.13 -21.12
C GLU A 63 2.36 -4.10 -21.93
N GLU A 64 1.95 -5.23 -21.33
CA GLU A 64 1.06 -6.20 -21.99
C GLU A 64 -0.38 -5.67 -22.16
N ASP A 65 -0.89 -4.94 -21.18
CA ASP A 65 -2.22 -4.33 -21.22
C ASP A 65 -2.26 -3.05 -20.41
N SER A 66 -2.13 -1.92 -21.09
CA SER A 66 -2.10 -0.57 -20.48
C SER A 66 -3.42 -0.14 -19.84
N SER A 67 -4.52 -0.87 -20.08
CA SER A 67 -5.83 -0.58 -19.48
C SER A 67 -6.01 -1.18 -18.08
N ARG A 68 -5.09 -2.02 -17.64
CA ARG A 68 -5.18 -2.69 -16.33
C ARG A 68 -4.92 -1.76 -15.17
N PHE A 69 -5.61 -2.03 -14.07
CA PHE A 69 -5.33 -1.39 -12.79
C PHE A 69 -4.33 -2.21 -11.99
N VAL A 70 -3.23 -1.58 -11.59
CA VAL A 70 -2.22 -2.19 -10.71
C VAL A 70 -2.19 -1.43 -9.39
N PHE A 71 -2.36 -2.15 -8.30
CA PHE A 71 -2.36 -1.61 -6.94
C PHE A 71 -1.08 -2.05 -6.23
N LEU A 72 -0.31 -1.09 -5.73
CA LEU A 72 0.85 -1.34 -4.87
C LEU A 72 0.42 -1.29 -3.40
N ASP A 73 0.61 -2.39 -2.67
CA ASP A 73 0.27 -2.54 -1.26
C ASP A 73 1.46 -3.02 -0.42
N GLY A 74 1.29 -3.07 0.91
CA GLY A 74 2.29 -3.58 1.85
C GLY A 74 3.35 -2.57 2.28
N ARG A 75 3.37 -1.34 1.73
CA ARG A 75 4.29 -0.26 2.13
C ARG A 75 3.53 0.97 2.63
N PRO A 76 3.99 1.65 3.70
CA PRO A 76 3.37 2.91 4.16
C PRO A 76 3.49 4.06 3.18
N PHE A 77 4.51 4.07 2.29
CA PHE A 77 4.91 5.21 1.47
C PHE A 77 5.12 6.47 2.31
N SER A 78 5.88 6.30 3.39
CA SER A 78 6.14 7.32 4.40
C SER A 78 7.28 8.28 4.05
N ARG A 79 7.97 8.06 2.96
CA ARG A 79 9.10 8.87 2.47
C ARG A 79 8.87 9.30 1.03
N THR A 80 9.27 10.51 0.71
CA THR A 80 9.11 11.10 -0.63
C THR A 80 9.73 10.23 -1.72
N TYR A 81 10.96 9.76 -1.54
CA TYR A 81 11.65 8.94 -2.54
C TYR A 81 10.90 7.64 -2.89
N GLN A 82 10.14 7.10 -1.92
CA GLN A 82 9.37 5.87 -2.14
C GLN A 82 8.23 6.08 -3.13
N ILE A 83 7.64 7.28 -3.11
CA ILE A 83 6.60 7.67 -4.06
C ILE A 83 7.24 8.00 -5.39
N GLU A 84 8.35 8.75 -5.38
CA GLU A 84 9.10 9.12 -6.58
C GLU A 84 9.52 7.92 -7.42
N SER A 85 9.93 6.82 -6.77
CA SER A 85 10.27 5.57 -7.49
C SER A 85 9.09 5.01 -8.29
N VAL A 86 7.89 5.07 -7.73
CA VAL A 86 6.65 4.65 -8.43
C VAL A 86 6.32 5.60 -9.57
N LEU A 87 6.42 6.91 -9.32
CA LEU A 87 6.11 7.94 -10.33
C LEU A 87 7.06 7.89 -11.52
N LYS A 88 8.32 7.56 -11.28
CA LYS A 88 9.31 7.35 -12.34
C LYS A 88 8.85 6.25 -13.29
N VAL A 89 8.50 5.08 -12.77
CA VAL A 89 8.01 3.95 -13.58
C VAL A 89 6.70 4.32 -14.30
N ALA A 90 5.76 4.98 -13.60
CA ALA A 90 4.52 5.42 -14.23
C ALA A 90 4.77 6.39 -15.39
N ALA A 91 5.73 7.32 -15.25
CA ALA A 91 6.10 8.25 -16.32
C ALA A 91 6.76 7.55 -17.52
N GLU A 92 7.66 6.59 -17.27
CA GLU A 92 8.32 5.79 -18.31
C GLU A 92 7.29 5.01 -19.14
N LEU A 93 6.27 4.45 -18.48
CA LEU A 93 5.17 3.72 -19.09
C LEU A 93 4.05 4.60 -19.65
N LYS A 94 4.12 5.92 -19.42
CA LYS A 94 3.04 6.89 -19.73
C LYS A 94 1.70 6.52 -19.10
N GLN A 95 1.75 5.97 -17.88
CA GLN A 95 0.59 5.57 -17.11
C GLN A 95 0.13 6.65 -16.16
N GLU A 96 -1.19 6.77 -16.00
CA GLU A 96 -1.76 7.58 -14.93
C GLU A 96 -1.58 6.92 -13.57
N TRP A 97 -1.47 7.73 -12.53
CA TRP A 97 -1.33 7.26 -11.17
C TRP A 97 -2.28 7.98 -10.21
N ARG A 98 -2.58 7.33 -9.14
CA ARG A 98 -3.38 7.89 -8.03
C ARG A 98 -2.77 7.51 -6.69
N ILE A 99 -2.75 8.46 -5.75
CA ILE A 99 -2.36 8.20 -4.37
C ILE A 99 -3.63 8.17 -3.52
N LEU A 100 -3.94 7.00 -2.98
CA LEU A 100 -4.98 6.82 -1.98
C LEU A 100 -4.30 6.70 -0.62
N GLN A 101 -4.44 7.76 0.21
CA GLN A 101 -3.88 7.80 1.55
C GLN A 101 -4.94 7.39 2.58
N CYS A 102 -4.80 6.20 3.13
CA CYS A 102 -5.68 5.69 4.18
C CYS A 102 -5.28 6.27 5.53
N VAL A 103 -6.25 6.80 6.24
CA VAL A 103 -6.11 7.30 7.62
C VAL A 103 -7.15 6.64 8.51
N CYS A 104 -6.88 6.61 9.82
CA CYS A 104 -7.84 6.25 10.86
C CYS A 104 -7.38 6.88 12.18
N LYS A 105 -8.24 6.87 13.19
CA LYS A 105 -7.86 7.24 14.55
C LYS A 105 -6.80 6.31 15.10
N GLU A 106 -5.94 6.83 15.95
CA GLU A 106 -4.89 6.05 16.59
C GLU A 106 -5.43 4.87 17.40
N GLU A 107 -6.55 5.09 18.09
CA GLU A 107 -7.26 4.04 18.84
C GLU A 107 -7.68 2.88 17.94
N THR A 108 -8.20 3.20 16.76
CA THR A 108 -8.58 2.19 15.74
C THR A 108 -7.35 1.43 15.25
N ALA A 109 -6.26 2.13 14.97
CA ALA A 109 -5.01 1.49 14.55
C ALA A 109 -4.47 0.57 15.65
N ARG A 110 -4.47 1.02 16.91
CA ARG A 110 -4.03 0.23 18.07
C ARG A 110 -4.86 -1.05 18.24
N LYS A 111 -6.18 -0.93 18.16
CA LYS A 111 -7.10 -2.07 18.22
C LYS A 111 -6.81 -3.08 17.11
N ARG A 112 -6.72 -2.61 15.85
CA ARG A 112 -6.43 -3.47 14.69
C ARG A 112 -5.07 -4.17 14.81
N LEU A 113 -4.04 -3.49 15.35
CA LEU A 113 -2.73 -4.09 15.57
C LEU A 113 -2.79 -5.20 16.62
N SER A 114 -3.49 -5.00 17.74
CA SER A 114 -3.65 -6.04 18.77
C SER A 114 -4.42 -7.26 18.26
N GLU A 115 -5.46 -7.06 17.45
CA GLU A 115 -6.22 -8.13 16.81
C GLU A 115 -5.37 -8.95 15.83
N HIS A 116 -4.56 -8.28 15.00
CA HIS A 116 -3.65 -8.95 14.07
C HIS A 116 -2.55 -9.76 14.78
N GLN A 117 -2.03 -9.26 15.92
CA GLN A 117 -1.07 -10.01 16.72
C GLN A 117 -1.69 -11.27 17.33
N ALA A 118 -2.95 -11.21 17.75
CA ALA A 118 -3.66 -12.34 18.32
C ALA A 118 -4.02 -13.42 17.27
N SER A 119 -4.32 -13.04 16.04
CA SER A 119 -4.69 -13.97 14.96
C SER A 119 -3.50 -14.62 14.25
N GLY A 120 -2.31 -14.00 14.28
CA GLY A 120 -1.14 -14.46 13.54
C GLY A 120 -1.27 -14.47 12.01
N GLU A 121 -2.35 -13.89 11.49
CA GLU A 121 -2.71 -14.00 10.05
C GLU A 121 -1.95 -13.03 9.11
N HIS A 122 -1.16 -12.10 9.65
CA HIS A 122 -0.50 -11.10 8.80
C HIS A 122 0.88 -11.58 8.32
N PRO A 123 1.22 -11.43 7.03
CA PRO A 123 2.52 -11.84 6.47
C PRO A 123 3.74 -11.15 7.10
N ALA A 124 3.57 -9.97 7.71
CA ALA A 124 4.63 -9.25 8.41
C ALA A 124 4.52 -9.46 9.92
N ALA A 125 5.38 -10.29 10.49
CA ALA A 125 5.40 -10.65 11.92
C ALA A 125 5.77 -9.47 12.84
N ASN A 126 6.49 -8.45 12.34
CA ASN A 126 6.93 -7.29 13.12
C ASN A 126 5.84 -6.20 13.27
N ARG A 127 4.61 -6.47 12.89
CA ARG A 127 3.53 -5.48 12.87
C ARG A 127 2.94 -5.25 14.25
N ASN A 128 3.57 -4.36 15.00
CA ASN A 128 3.19 -3.99 16.36
C ASN A 128 2.99 -2.47 16.50
N TYR A 129 2.58 -2.01 17.69
CA TYR A 129 2.34 -0.60 17.94
C TYR A 129 3.65 0.22 17.96
N GLU A 130 4.77 -0.36 18.33
CA GLU A 130 6.09 0.30 18.27
C GLU A 130 6.48 0.64 16.82
N LEU A 131 6.25 -0.28 15.90
CA LEU A 131 6.43 -0.01 14.46
C LEU A 131 5.51 1.11 13.99
N TYR A 132 4.25 1.12 14.44
CA TYR A 132 3.30 2.20 14.11
C TYR A 132 3.83 3.56 14.54
N GLU A 133 4.27 3.71 15.79
CA GLU A 133 4.81 4.98 16.29
C GLU A 133 6.07 5.42 15.55
N ARG A 134 7.00 4.50 15.30
CA ARG A 134 8.21 4.78 14.53
C ARG A 134 7.89 5.28 13.12
N VAL A 135 6.99 4.61 12.42
CA VAL A 135 6.57 5.04 11.08
C VAL A 135 5.85 6.38 11.14
N LYS A 136 4.99 6.61 12.13
CA LYS A 136 4.27 7.88 12.33
C LYS A 136 5.22 9.05 12.54
N GLN A 137 6.26 8.90 13.37
CA GLN A 137 7.28 9.94 13.61
C GLN A 137 8.09 10.28 12.36
N GLN A 138 8.26 9.31 11.47
CA GLN A 138 9.06 9.43 10.26
C GLN A 138 8.23 9.72 9.02
N PHE A 139 6.92 9.84 9.14
CA PHE A 139 6.03 10.01 7.98
C PHE A 139 6.16 11.42 7.43
N GLU A 140 6.71 11.54 6.24
CA GLU A 140 6.80 12.79 5.51
C GLU A 140 5.42 13.15 4.93
N GLU A 141 5.07 14.43 4.94
CA GLU A 141 3.83 14.87 4.33
C GLU A 141 3.85 14.60 2.81
N ILE A 142 2.86 13.88 2.32
CA ILE A 142 2.69 13.67 0.88
C ILE A 142 2.15 14.96 0.27
N LYS A 143 3.00 15.70 -0.43
CA LYS A 143 2.64 16.99 -1.08
C LYS A 143 1.99 16.83 -2.45
N LEU A 144 2.02 15.64 -3.01
CA LEU A 144 1.43 15.30 -4.31
C LEU A 144 -0.10 15.22 -4.22
N PRO A 145 -0.81 15.39 -5.35
CA PRO A 145 -2.25 15.14 -5.41
C PRO A 145 -2.59 13.76 -4.86
N LYS A 146 -3.49 13.74 -3.87
CA LYS A 146 -3.89 12.52 -3.18
C LYS A 146 -5.35 12.59 -2.75
N VAL A 147 -5.97 11.44 -2.57
CA VAL A 147 -7.27 11.33 -1.93
C VAL A 147 -7.08 10.72 -0.56
N ILE A 148 -7.52 11.42 0.47
CA ILE A 148 -7.51 10.94 1.86
C ILE A 148 -8.78 10.13 2.09
N ILE A 149 -8.62 8.90 2.55
CA ILE A 149 -9.73 7.98 2.84
C ILE A 149 -9.67 7.63 4.33
N ASP A 150 -10.66 8.12 5.06
CA ASP A 150 -10.85 7.80 6.48
C ASP A 150 -11.48 6.40 6.61
N THR A 151 -10.68 5.44 7.04
CA THR A 151 -11.09 4.03 7.20
C THR A 151 -11.76 3.73 8.54
N ASP A 152 -12.09 4.73 9.34
CA ASP A 152 -13.04 4.62 10.43
C ASP A 152 -14.49 4.64 9.91
N GLN A 153 -14.67 5.08 8.67
CA GLN A 153 -15.95 4.98 7.94
C GLN A 153 -16.22 3.54 7.47
N PRO A 154 -17.49 3.21 7.18
CA PRO A 154 -17.82 1.91 6.60
C PRO A 154 -17.03 1.61 5.32
N LEU A 155 -16.63 0.35 5.14
CA LEU A 155 -15.79 -0.07 4.01
C LEU A 155 -16.40 0.32 2.66
N ASP A 156 -17.72 0.17 2.49
CA ASP A 156 -18.39 0.52 1.23
C ASP A 156 -18.24 2.02 0.90
N ALA A 157 -18.33 2.90 1.90
CA ALA A 157 -18.11 4.34 1.71
C ALA A 157 -16.66 4.63 1.30
N CYS A 158 -15.69 3.95 1.90
CA CYS A 158 -14.27 4.04 1.53
C CYS A 158 -14.04 3.56 0.10
N VAL A 159 -14.66 2.47 -0.30
CA VAL A 159 -14.57 1.90 -1.66
C VAL A 159 -15.16 2.86 -2.68
N GLU A 160 -16.36 3.40 -2.44
CA GLU A 160 -16.99 4.36 -3.34
C GLU A 160 -16.12 5.64 -3.53
N LEU A 161 -15.52 6.15 -2.44
CA LEU A 161 -14.60 7.27 -2.53
C LEU A 161 -13.35 6.92 -3.34
N GLY A 162 -12.79 5.74 -3.13
CA GLY A 162 -11.65 5.24 -3.88
C GLY A 162 -11.94 5.06 -5.38
N LEU A 163 -13.09 4.48 -5.73
CA LEU A 163 -13.54 4.33 -7.12
C LEU A 163 -13.70 5.69 -7.81
N LYS A 164 -14.33 6.66 -7.13
CA LYS A 164 -14.45 8.04 -7.65
C LYS A 164 -13.09 8.70 -7.88
N ALA A 165 -12.11 8.44 -7.03
CA ALA A 165 -10.75 8.97 -7.17
C ALA A 165 -10.03 8.39 -8.39
N ILE A 166 -10.28 7.11 -8.70
CA ILE A 166 -9.67 6.40 -9.82
C ILE A 166 -10.34 6.79 -11.16
N SER A 167 -11.66 6.96 -11.16
CA SER A 167 -12.46 7.26 -12.37
C SER A 167 -12.44 8.72 -12.82
N ARG A 168 -11.81 9.64 -12.07
CA ARG A 168 -11.92 11.10 -12.27
C ARG A 168 -11.16 11.70 -13.46
N ASN A 169 -10.67 10.88 -14.40
CA ASN A 169 -10.08 11.36 -15.65
C ASN A 169 -10.65 10.58 -16.86
N SER A 170 -11.96 10.62 -17.00
CA SER A 170 -12.62 10.33 -18.29
C SER A 170 -13.19 11.61 -18.84
#